data_0080eb920deeb5d0f2a20784a398f331
#
_entry.id   0080eb920deeb5d0f2a20784a398f331
#
_cell.length_a   1.000
_cell.length_b   1.000
_cell.length_c   1.000
_cell.angle_alpha   90.00
_cell.angle_beta   90.00
_cell.angle_gamma   90.00
#
_symmetry.space_group_name_H-M   'P 1'
#
loop_
_entity.id
_entity.type
_entity.pdbx_description
1 polymer ?
#
loop_
_entity_poly.entity_id
_entity_poly.type
_entity_poly.pdbx_seq_one_letter_code
_entity_poly.pdbx_strand_id
1 'polypeptide(L)'
;MRLQILTFGLTVSLSVAGTAGAHHTQLQFNLNPTAMETIEGTVNEFDFRSPHVYLYLETEEPDGSTALWELEATSTPNLIRRGWSRDTLKPGDEVRIDIHPAHQPGQHIARVGTVHFSDGRSLSATSGGPPTPPDVRANSLAGRWFGQSNFDQTQLHLTDSPWPLTPKGEAARVAFDGTQNPQVDCIPMTAPSIMLYSTVFDVSLTQDRMTIEGEWLNFERIVYLDGRAHPSTSERSLQGHSVGSWEGETLVIDTANFTNHGGGNAFEVPSGAGKHLVERLTLSADGKHLNYEWVLEDPEYMAEPVVGDGRWEYRPDLNRQPLDCNPEVSRRFIERMTPQE
;
A
#
# COMPACT_ATOMS: atom_id res chain seq x y z
N MET A 1 -20.99 -25.46 -68.06
CA MET A 1 -19.84 -25.09 -67.26
C MET A 1 -20.39 -24.32 -66.05
N ARG A 2 -20.51 -24.98 -64.89
CA ARG A 2 -21.07 -24.38 -63.66
C ARG A 2 -19.86 -24.01 -62.75
N LEU A 3 -19.77 -22.73 -62.45
CA LEU A 3 -18.76 -22.19 -61.57
C LEU A 3 -19.22 -22.33 -60.11
N GLN A 4 -18.52 -23.13 -59.31
CA GLN A 4 -18.74 -23.24 -57.89
C GLN A 4 -17.86 -22.19 -57.16
N ILE A 5 -18.53 -21.26 -56.46
CA ILE A 5 -17.86 -20.29 -55.57
C ILE A 5 -17.73 -20.93 -54.20
N LEU A 6 -16.52 -21.23 -53.76
CA LEU A 6 -16.21 -21.62 -52.37
C LEU A 6 -16.09 -20.35 -51.54
N THR A 7 -17.02 -20.17 -50.66
CA THR A 7 -16.93 -19.16 -49.57
C THR A 7 -16.12 -19.72 -48.40
N PHE A 8 -14.94 -19.19 -48.16
CA PHE A 8 -14.16 -19.43 -46.95
C PHE A 8 -14.72 -18.55 -45.85
N GLY A 9 -15.36 -19.14 -44.87
CA GLY A 9 -15.75 -18.48 -43.63
C GLY A 9 -14.55 -18.32 -42.70
N LEU A 10 -14.11 -17.08 -42.48
CA LEU A 10 -13.10 -16.73 -41.51
C LEU A 10 -13.77 -16.60 -40.12
N THR A 11 -13.67 -17.63 -39.31
CA THR A 11 -14.06 -17.56 -37.87
C THR A 11 -13.00 -16.82 -37.08
N VAL A 12 -13.26 -15.55 -36.77
CA VAL A 12 -12.46 -14.78 -35.83
C VAL A 12 -12.88 -15.22 -34.43
N SER A 13 -12.04 -16.01 -33.78
CA SER A 13 -12.17 -16.32 -32.35
C SER A 13 -11.72 -15.06 -31.57
N LEU A 14 -12.67 -14.29 -31.05
CA LEU A 14 -12.40 -13.26 -30.05
C LEU A 14 -11.98 -13.98 -28.75
N SER A 15 -10.68 -14.07 -28.51
CA SER A 15 -10.16 -14.38 -27.17
C SER A 15 -10.42 -13.14 -26.31
N VAL A 16 -11.42 -13.19 -25.44
CA VAL A 16 -11.55 -12.24 -24.35
C VAL A 16 -10.40 -12.56 -23.38
N ALA A 17 -9.29 -11.84 -23.53
CA ALA A 17 -8.28 -11.80 -22.49
C ALA A 17 -8.93 -11.11 -21.28
N GLY A 18 -9.32 -11.90 -20.29
CA GLY A 18 -9.69 -11.38 -18.98
C GLY A 18 -8.49 -10.61 -18.45
N THR A 19 -8.66 -9.32 -18.23
CA THR A 19 -7.69 -8.51 -17.51
C THR A 19 -7.58 -9.08 -16.09
N ALA A 20 -6.55 -9.87 -15.83
CA ALA A 20 -6.15 -10.21 -14.48
C ALA A 20 -5.61 -8.91 -13.86
N GLY A 21 -6.49 -8.12 -13.27
CA GLY A 21 -6.11 -6.98 -12.46
C GLY A 21 -5.39 -7.50 -11.23
N ALA A 22 -4.07 -7.44 -11.23
CA ALA A 22 -3.25 -7.71 -10.05
C ALA A 22 -3.42 -6.54 -9.08
N HIS A 23 -4.31 -6.69 -8.13
CA HIS A 23 -4.68 -5.64 -7.21
C HIS A 23 -4.25 -5.98 -5.79
N HIS A 24 -4.01 -4.93 -4.98
CA HIS A 24 -3.95 -5.06 -3.54
C HIS A 24 -5.05 -5.98 -3.04
N THR A 25 -4.77 -6.73 -1.98
CA THR A 25 -5.70 -7.65 -1.33
C THR A 25 -7.11 -7.08 -1.12
N GLN A 26 -7.24 -5.75 -0.96
CA GLN A 26 -8.53 -5.09 -0.77
C GLN A 26 -9.51 -5.21 -1.95
N LEU A 27 -9.03 -5.30 -3.18
CA LEU A 27 -9.90 -5.36 -4.37
C LEU A 27 -10.54 -6.74 -4.58
N GLN A 28 -10.07 -7.76 -3.89
CA GLN A 28 -10.75 -9.06 -3.91
C GLN A 28 -12.02 -9.08 -3.05
N PHE A 29 -12.22 -8.09 -2.16
CA PHE A 29 -13.34 -8.04 -1.22
C PHE A 29 -14.40 -7.02 -1.64
N ASN A 30 -15.66 -7.37 -1.43
CA ASN A 30 -16.76 -6.45 -1.63
C ASN A 30 -16.87 -5.47 -0.46
N LEU A 31 -16.18 -4.34 -0.56
CA LEU A 31 -16.15 -3.32 0.49
C LEU A 31 -17.40 -2.43 0.55
N ASN A 32 -18.44 -2.71 -0.26
CA ASN A 32 -19.69 -2.00 -0.15
C ASN A 32 -20.31 -2.26 1.24
N PRO A 33 -20.66 -1.22 2.02
CA PRO A 33 -21.28 -1.40 3.34
C PRO A 33 -22.55 -2.25 3.32
N THR A 34 -23.29 -2.28 2.20
CA THR A 34 -24.51 -3.09 2.05
C THR A 34 -24.24 -4.56 1.78
N ALA A 35 -22.99 -4.92 1.47
CA ALA A 35 -22.56 -6.31 1.23
C ALA A 35 -21.90 -6.92 2.47
N MET A 36 -21.84 -6.19 3.57
CA MET A 36 -21.29 -6.68 4.82
C MET A 36 -22.19 -7.80 5.38
N GLU A 37 -21.58 -8.89 5.77
CA GLU A 37 -22.21 -10.06 6.36
C GLU A 37 -21.70 -10.27 7.78
N THR A 38 -22.42 -11.03 8.58
CA THR A 38 -21.99 -11.41 9.91
C THR A 38 -21.92 -12.93 10.01
N ILE A 39 -20.78 -13.44 10.45
CA ILE A 39 -20.55 -14.87 10.71
C ILE A 39 -20.23 -15.10 12.18
N GLU A 40 -20.58 -16.27 12.69
CA GLU A 40 -20.31 -16.70 14.06
C GLU A 40 -19.52 -18.01 14.01
N GLY A 41 -18.55 -18.15 14.88
CA GLY A 41 -17.74 -19.35 14.91
C GLY A 41 -16.67 -19.36 16.01
N THR A 42 -15.83 -20.38 15.93
CA THR A 42 -14.73 -20.60 16.86
C THR A 42 -13.41 -20.26 16.19
N VAL A 43 -12.58 -19.48 16.86
CA VAL A 43 -11.23 -19.15 16.38
C VAL A 43 -10.39 -20.41 16.32
N ASN A 44 -9.89 -20.74 15.14
CA ASN A 44 -8.95 -21.82 14.91
C ASN A 44 -7.51 -21.35 15.07
N GLU A 45 -7.17 -20.19 14.43
CA GLU A 45 -5.85 -19.56 14.49
C GLU A 45 -5.97 -18.05 14.39
N PHE A 46 -5.10 -17.33 15.10
CA PHE A 46 -4.93 -15.89 14.99
C PHE A 46 -3.47 -15.56 14.69
N ASP A 47 -3.18 -15.31 13.43
CA ASP A 47 -1.84 -15.01 12.95
C ASP A 47 -1.58 -13.50 12.94
N PHE A 48 -1.08 -13.00 14.08
CA PHE A 48 -0.81 -11.57 14.30
C PHE A 48 0.58 -11.20 13.79
N ARG A 49 0.76 -11.25 12.47
CA ARG A 49 2.01 -10.90 11.75
C ARG A 49 1.72 -9.88 10.64
N SER A 50 2.75 -9.15 10.21
CA SER A 50 2.68 -8.19 9.11
C SER A 50 3.09 -8.83 7.78
N PRO A 51 2.64 -8.31 6.62
CA PRO A 51 1.96 -7.01 6.43
C PRO A 51 0.45 -7.04 6.69
N HIS A 52 -0.17 -8.20 6.75
CA HIS A 52 -1.59 -8.39 7.04
C HIS A 52 -1.78 -9.44 8.11
N VAL A 53 -2.71 -9.18 9.03
CA VAL A 53 -3.08 -10.13 10.07
C VAL A 53 -4.17 -11.04 9.54
N TYR A 54 -4.06 -12.35 9.83
CA TYR A 54 -5.03 -13.36 9.42
C TYR A 54 -5.70 -13.99 10.63
N LEU A 55 -7.00 -14.23 10.50
CA LEU A 55 -7.83 -14.94 11.45
C LEU A 55 -8.51 -16.11 10.74
N TYR A 56 -8.32 -17.32 11.26
CA TYR A 56 -8.99 -18.52 10.79
C TYR A 56 -10.14 -18.84 11.73
N LEU A 57 -11.36 -18.86 11.18
CA LEU A 57 -12.60 -19.08 11.94
C LEU A 57 -13.31 -20.32 11.42
N GLU A 58 -13.57 -21.28 12.31
CA GLU A 58 -14.42 -22.43 12.01
C GLU A 58 -15.89 -22.08 12.27
N THR A 59 -16.75 -22.25 11.24
CA THR A 59 -18.19 -21.96 11.31
C THR A 59 -18.97 -23.23 11.04
N GLU A 60 -20.19 -23.31 11.57
CA GLU A 60 -21.17 -24.35 11.23
C GLU A 60 -22.03 -23.88 10.05
N GLU A 61 -22.06 -24.67 8.99
CA GLU A 61 -22.88 -24.40 7.80
C GLU A 61 -24.32 -24.89 7.98
N PRO A 62 -25.29 -24.36 7.21
CA PRO A 62 -26.70 -24.75 7.32
C PRO A 62 -27.00 -26.24 7.11
N ASP A 63 -26.10 -26.97 6.46
CA ASP A 63 -26.21 -28.42 6.24
C ASP A 63 -25.59 -29.25 7.38
N GLY A 64 -25.04 -28.61 8.42
CA GLY A 64 -24.38 -29.23 9.55
C GLY A 64 -22.92 -29.59 9.30
N SER A 65 -22.35 -29.23 8.16
CA SER A 65 -20.91 -29.32 7.92
C SER A 65 -20.17 -28.15 8.58
N THR A 66 -18.84 -28.25 8.68
CA THR A 66 -18.02 -27.13 9.13
C THR A 66 -17.25 -26.54 7.97
N ALA A 67 -17.10 -25.20 7.97
CA ALA A 67 -16.26 -24.47 7.03
C ALA A 67 -15.18 -23.70 7.79
N LEU A 68 -13.97 -23.64 7.21
CA LEU A 68 -12.89 -22.83 7.72
C LEU A 68 -12.80 -21.54 6.89
N TRP A 69 -13.11 -20.42 7.51
CA TRP A 69 -12.96 -19.10 6.92
C TRP A 69 -11.56 -18.57 7.12
N GLU A 70 -10.98 -18.02 6.07
CA GLU A 70 -9.75 -17.24 6.12
C GLU A 70 -10.09 -15.76 6.06
N LEU A 71 -9.86 -15.04 7.13
CA LEU A 71 -10.26 -13.67 7.32
C LEU A 71 -9.03 -12.77 7.39
N GLU A 72 -8.92 -11.84 6.42
CA GLU A 72 -7.82 -10.89 6.36
C GLU A 72 -8.17 -9.59 7.10
N ALA A 73 -7.31 -9.15 8.00
CA ALA A 73 -7.38 -7.85 8.64
C ALA A 73 -6.29 -6.91 8.08
N THR A 74 -6.20 -5.70 8.60
CA THR A 74 -5.14 -4.75 8.24
C THR A 74 -3.81 -5.10 8.92
N SER A 75 -2.77 -4.27 8.72
CA SER A 75 -1.44 -4.48 9.30
C SER A 75 -1.44 -4.42 10.83
N THR A 76 -0.47 -5.09 11.45
CA THR A 76 -0.30 -5.08 12.90
C THR A 76 -0.22 -3.67 13.51
N PRO A 77 0.52 -2.68 12.94
CA PRO A 77 0.52 -1.32 13.47
C PRO A 77 -0.86 -0.67 13.48
N ASN A 78 -1.65 -0.88 12.44
CA ASN A 78 -3.00 -0.35 12.38
C ASN A 78 -3.93 -0.98 13.41
N LEU A 79 -3.81 -2.28 13.63
CA LEU A 79 -4.59 -2.98 14.65
C LEU A 79 -4.19 -2.58 16.07
N ILE A 80 -2.87 -2.46 16.35
CA ILE A 80 -2.38 -2.03 17.67
C ILE A 80 -2.96 -0.67 18.06
N ARG A 81 -3.03 0.28 17.12
CA ARG A 81 -3.65 1.60 17.36
C ARG A 81 -5.14 1.53 17.64
N ARG A 82 -5.79 0.41 17.32
CA ARG A 82 -7.22 0.14 17.59
C ARG A 82 -7.43 -0.75 18.81
N GLY A 83 -6.40 -0.99 19.59
CA GLY A 83 -6.48 -1.77 20.82
C GLY A 83 -6.30 -3.27 20.64
N TRP A 84 -5.92 -3.72 19.46
CA TRP A 84 -5.57 -5.11 19.23
C TRP A 84 -4.16 -5.43 19.72
N SER A 85 -3.94 -6.67 20.03
CA SER A 85 -2.64 -7.23 20.38
C SER A 85 -2.55 -8.67 19.88
N ARG A 86 -1.39 -9.28 19.99
CA ARG A 86 -1.18 -10.70 19.70
C ARG A 86 -2.06 -11.63 20.57
N ASP A 87 -2.48 -11.13 21.74
CA ASP A 87 -3.32 -11.86 22.70
C ASP A 87 -4.81 -11.52 22.59
N THR A 88 -5.23 -10.76 21.59
CA THR A 88 -6.63 -10.32 21.42
C THR A 88 -7.57 -11.48 21.16
N LEU A 89 -7.14 -12.47 20.39
CA LEU A 89 -7.86 -13.69 20.07
C LEU A 89 -6.97 -14.91 20.30
N LYS A 90 -7.60 -16.00 20.73
CA LYS A 90 -6.92 -17.28 20.97
C LYS A 90 -7.71 -18.41 20.34
N PRO A 91 -7.06 -19.50 19.93
CA PRO A 91 -7.76 -20.70 19.51
C PRO A 91 -8.77 -21.15 20.57
N GLY A 92 -10.00 -21.43 20.13
CA GLY A 92 -11.12 -21.80 20.97
C GLY A 92 -12.03 -20.62 21.43
N ASP A 93 -11.68 -19.37 21.15
CA ASP A 93 -12.57 -18.23 21.41
C ASP A 93 -13.80 -18.29 20.50
N GLU A 94 -14.99 -18.12 21.06
CA GLU A 94 -16.24 -17.94 20.30
C GLU A 94 -16.46 -16.46 20.01
N VAL A 95 -16.62 -16.11 18.73
CA VAL A 95 -16.77 -14.73 18.28
C VAL A 95 -17.82 -14.60 17.18
N ARG A 96 -18.38 -13.40 17.09
CA ARG A 96 -19.18 -12.96 15.96
C ARG A 96 -18.40 -11.90 15.20
N ILE A 97 -18.34 -12.01 13.87
CA ILE A 97 -17.50 -11.14 13.06
C ILE A 97 -18.30 -10.56 11.90
N ASP A 98 -18.31 -9.24 11.79
CA ASP A 98 -18.77 -8.56 10.59
C ASP A 98 -17.67 -8.65 9.55
N ILE A 99 -17.99 -9.12 8.35
CA ILE A 99 -17.04 -9.38 7.28
C ILE A 99 -17.46 -8.71 5.98
N HIS A 100 -16.47 -8.42 5.15
CA HIS A 100 -16.67 -8.08 3.75
C HIS A 100 -16.25 -9.30 2.91
N PRO A 101 -17.20 -10.05 2.33
CA PRO A 101 -16.90 -11.28 1.62
C PRO A 101 -16.10 -11.02 0.34
N ALA A 102 -15.43 -12.05 -0.18
CA ALA A 102 -14.80 -12.01 -1.49
C ALA A 102 -15.85 -11.77 -2.59
N HIS A 103 -15.45 -11.15 -3.70
CA HIS A 103 -16.33 -10.96 -4.86
C HIS A 103 -16.78 -12.26 -5.51
N GLN A 104 -16.00 -13.33 -5.36
CA GLN A 104 -16.34 -14.64 -5.91
C GLN A 104 -17.21 -15.42 -4.92
N PRO A 105 -18.46 -15.76 -5.26
CA PRO A 105 -19.35 -16.53 -4.39
C PRO A 105 -18.77 -17.92 -4.05
N GLY A 106 -19.04 -18.39 -2.84
CA GLY A 106 -18.68 -19.73 -2.40
C GLY A 106 -17.22 -19.87 -1.89
N GLN A 107 -16.47 -18.77 -1.83
CA GLN A 107 -15.17 -18.77 -1.19
C GLN A 107 -15.33 -18.39 0.31
N HIS A 108 -14.74 -19.17 1.20
CA HIS A 108 -14.67 -18.85 2.64
C HIS A 108 -13.49 -17.92 2.93
N ILE A 109 -13.43 -16.79 2.20
CA ILE A 109 -12.43 -15.74 2.31
C ILE A 109 -13.13 -14.41 2.47
N ALA A 110 -12.74 -13.62 3.44
CA ALA A 110 -13.31 -12.30 3.66
C ALA A 110 -12.32 -11.34 4.33
N ARG A 111 -12.66 -10.05 4.29
CA ARG A 111 -11.98 -9.03 5.06
C ARG A 111 -12.70 -8.82 6.40
N VAL A 112 -11.95 -8.77 7.49
CA VAL A 112 -12.49 -8.48 8.83
C VAL A 112 -12.99 -7.05 8.90
N GLY A 113 -14.23 -6.86 9.30
CA GLY A 113 -14.83 -5.59 9.68
C GLY A 113 -14.68 -5.32 11.17
N THR A 114 -15.57 -5.90 11.96
CA THR A 114 -15.62 -5.77 13.42
C THR A 114 -15.75 -7.13 14.07
N VAL A 115 -14.93 -7.40 15.08
CA VAL A 115 -15.06 -8.60 15.92
C VAL A 115 -15.83 -8.24 17.19
N HIS A 116 -16.87 -9.01 17.47
CA HIS A 116 -17.71 -8.90 18.67
C HIS A 116 -17.43 -10.09 19.59
N PHE A 117 -17.04 -9.79 20.81
CA PHE A 117 -16.67 -10.79 21.82
C PHE A 117 -17.86 -11.15 22.70
N SER A 118 -17.84 -12.32 23.30
CA SER A 118 -18.88 -12.81 24.23
C SER A 118 -19.05 -11.93 25.47
N ASP A 119 -18.03 -11.17 25.86
CA ASP A 119 -18.06 -10.22 26.98
C ASP A 119 -18.70 -8.86 26.65
N GLY A 120 -19.17 -8.68 25.41
CA GLY A 120 -19.80 -7.46 24.90
C GLY A 120 -18.84 -6.41 24.35
N ARG A 121 -17.54 -6.63 24.40
CA ARG A 121 -16.56 -5.77 23.70
C ARG A 121 -16.67 -5.96 22.20
N SER A 122 -16.24 -4.93 21.46
CA SER A 122 -16.08 -5.01 20.00
C SER A 122 -14.80 -4.30 19.58
N LEU A 123 -14.08 -4.88 18.63
CA LEU A 123 -12.87 -4.30 18.04
C LEU A 123 -12.99 -4.25 16.51
N SER A 124 -12.82 -3.07 15.95
CA SER A 124 -12.81 -2.90 14.49
C SER A 124 -11.43 -3.18 13.91
N ALA A 125 -11.41 -3.85 12.77
CA ALA A 125 -10.20 -4.10 11.97
C ALA A 125 -10.09 -3.21 10.73
N THR A 126 -11.16 -2.57 10.30
CA THR A 126 -11.17 -1.77 9.05
C THR A 126 -11.57 -0.32 9.25
N SER A 127 -12.41 -0.02 10.21
CA SER A 127 -12.96 1.33 10.40
C SER A 127 -12.15 2.17 11.36
N GLY A 128 -12.11 3.45 11.05
CA GLY A 128 -11.44 4.48 11.83
C GLY A 128 -9.97 4.63 11.43
N GLY A 129 -9.62 5.79 10.94
CA GLY A 129 -8.25 6.28 10.94
C GLY A 129 -7.66 6.24 12.36
N PRO A 130 -6.45 6.74 12.55
CA PRO A 130 -5.90 6.92 13.88
C PRO A 130 -6.85 7.78 14.73
N PRO A 131 -6.77 7.71 16.08
CA PRO A 131 -7.60 8.50 16.98
C PRO A 131 -7.64 9.98 16.55
N THR A 132 -8.69 10.71 16.93
CA THR A 132 -8.78 12.15 16.65
C THR A 132 -7.48 12.85 17.03
N PRO A 133 -6.87 13.64 16.13
CA PRO A 133 -5.62 14.31 16.42
C PRO A 133 -5.76 15.28 17.58
N PRO A 134 -4.75 15.36 18.44
CA PRO A 134 -4.72 16.38 19.48
C PRO A 134 -4.58 17.77 18.86
N ASP A 135 -5.08 18.81 19.53
CA ASP A 135 -4.90 20.19 19.08
C ASP A 135 -3.49 20.72 19.43
N VAL A 136 -2.52 20.14 18.77
CA VAL A 136 -1.09 20.48 18.91
C VAL A 136 -0.52 20.92 17.57
N ARG A 137 0.62 21.63 17.60
CA ARG A 137 1.23 22.23 16.40
C ARG A 137 2.72 21.91 16.36
N ALA A 138 3.20 21.58 15.19
CA ALA A 138 4.63 21.55 14.91
C ALA A 138 5.15 22.98 14.72
N ASN A 139 6.43 23.17 14.98
CA ASN A 139 7.16 24.41 14.74
C ASN A 139 8.33 24.22 13.77
N SER A 140 8.48 23.04 13.22
CA SER A 140 9.48 22.68 12.21
C SER A 140 9.01 21.45 11.43
N LEU A 141 9.75 21.04 10.42
CA LEU A 141 9.49 19.78 9.68
C LEU A 141 9.80 18.55 10.54
N ALA A 142 10.65 18.68 11.58
CA ALA A 142 10.93 17.59 12.51
C ALA A 142 9.70 17.26 13.35
N GLY A 143 9.50 15.97 13.58
CA GLY A 143 8.38 15.50 14.39
C GLY A 143 7.83 14.17 13.88
N ARG A 144 6.69 13.80 14.44
CA ARG A 144 5.94 12.62 14.02
C ARG A 144 4.73 13.02 13.21
N TRP A 145 4.62 12.42 12.05
CA TRP A 145 3.62 12.73 11.06
C TRP A 145 2.83 11.49 10.67
N PHE A 146 1.61 11.66 10.23
CA PHE A 146 0.80 10.59 9.67
C PHE A 146 0.36 10.97 8.27
N GLY A 147 0.70 10.13 7.29
CA GLY A 147 0.21 10.29 5.93
C GLY A 147 -1.31 10.23 5.89
N GLN A 148 -1.94 11.26 5.35
CA GLN A 148 -3.39 11.31 5.26
C GLN A 148 -3.89 10.49 4.07
N SER A 149 -4.91 9.66 4.35
CA SER A 149 -5.56 8.81 3.35
C SER A 149 -6.48 9.55 2.36
N ASN A 150 -6.51 10.89 2.39
CA ASN A 150 -7.16 11.69 1.35
C ASN A 150 -6.38 11.64 0.02
N PHE A 151 -5.23 10.99 0.06
CA PHE A 151 -4.53 10.61 -1.13
C PHE A 151 -5.41 9.60 -1.88
N ASP A 152 -5.84 10.00 -3.03
CA ASP A 152 -6.52 9.12 -3.95
C ASP A 152 -5.54 8.00 -4.31
N GLN A 153 -5.76 6.80 -3.77
CA GLN A 153 -4.91 5.63 -4.09
C GLN A 153 -4.91 5.36 -5.60
N THR A 154 -5.85 5.94 -6.35
CA THR A 154 -5.86 5.92 -7.81
C THR A 154 -4.63 6.59 -8.41
N GLN A 155 -4.00 7.55 -7.72
CA GLN A 155 -2.73 8.13 -8.18
C GLN A 155 -1.54 7.17 -8.04
N LEU A 156 -1.60 6.19 -7.13
CA LEU A 156 -0.62 5.10 -7.02
C LEU A 156 -0.99 3.91 -7.92
N HIS A 157 -2.27 3.79 -8.26
CA HIS A 157 -2.79 2.81 -9.20
C HIS A 157 -3.21 3.56 -10.45
N LEU A 158 -2.58 3.26 -11.58
CA LEU A 158 -2.85 3.92 -12.86
C LEU A 158 -4.19 3.55 -13.49
N THR A 159 -5.11 2.96 -12.74
CA THR A 159 -6.41 2.52 -13.25
C THR A 159 -7.28 3.67 -13.74
N ASP A 160 -7.22 4.84 -13.10
CA ASP A 160 -8.15 5.94 -13.36
C ASP A 160 -7.47 7.28 -13.73
N SER A 161 -6.14 7.36 -13.68
CA SER A 161 -5.38 8.53 -14.12
C SER A 161 -4.31 8.12 -15.11
N PRO A 162 -4.40 8.56 -16.37
CA PRO A 162 -3.41 8.20 -17.38
C PRO A 162 -2.11 8.97 -17.10
N TRP A 163 -1.15 8.31 -16.49
CA TRP A 163 0.21 8.80 -16.50
C TRP A 163 0.73 8.83 -17.95
N PRO A 164 1.56 9.81 -18.31
CA PRO A 164 2.10 9.92 -19.65
C PRO A 164 3.20 8.86 -19.89
N LEU A 165 2.79 7.60 -20.05
CA LEU A 165 3.72 6.49 -20.18
C LEU A 165 4.40 6.48 -21.56
N THR A 166 5.67 6.07 -21.59
CA THR A 166 6.33 5.66 -22.82
C THR A 166 5.75 4.32 -23.30
N PRO A 167 6.00 3.91 -24.58
CA PRO A 167 5.62 2.56 -25.02
C PRO A 167 6.16 1.44 -24.11
N LYS A 168 7.35 1.65 -23.51
CA LYS A 168 7.94 0.71 -22.55
C LYS A 168 7.18 0.73 -21.24
N GLY A 169 6.80 1.91 -20.75
CA GLY A 169 5.99 2.06 -19.54
C GLY A 169 4.62 1.41 -19.67
N GLU A 170 3.95 1.61 -20.80
CA GLU A 170 2.65 0.98 -21.07
C GLU A 170 2.78 -0.54 -21.20
N ALA A 171 3.81 -1.04 -21.87
CA ALA A 171 4.06 -2.47 -21.95
C ALA A 171 4.31 -3.10 -20.55
N ALA A 172 5.04 -2.39 -19.69
CA ALA A 172 5.29 -2.83 -18.32
C ALA A 172 3.99 -2.86 -17.48
N ARG A 173 3.17 -1.82 -17.60
CA ARG A 173 1.86 -1.73 -16.93
C ARG A 173 0.93 -2.88 -17.35
N VAL A 174 0.85 -3.17 -18.63
CA VAL A 174 0.03 -4.28 -19.16
C VAL A 174 0.55 -5.65 -18.73
N ALA A 175 1.88 -5.79 -18.65
CA ALA A 175 2.52 -7.04 -18.25
C ALA A 175 2.66 -7.19 -16.72
N PHE A 176 2.20 -6.22 -15.94
CA PHE A 176 2.35 -6.25 -14.50
C PHE A 176 1.64 -7.45 -13.89
N ASP A 177 2.38 -8.17 -13.08
CA ASP A 177 1.90 -9.29 -12.29
C ASP A 177 2.13 -8.95 -10.80
N GLY A 178 1.05 -8.83 -10.03
CA GLY A 178 1.10 -8.49 -8.60
C GLY A 178 1.92 -9.46 -7.76
N THR A 179 2.11 -10.69 -8.24
CA THR A 179 2.98 -11.68 -7.58
C THR A 179 4.46 -11.29 -7.63
N GLN A 180 4.82 -10.40 -8.56
CA GLN A 180 6.17 -9.85 -8.73
C GLN A 180 6.37 -8.50 -8.04
N ASN A 181 5.34 -7.99 -7.35
CA ASN A 181 5.46 -6.75 -6.59
C ASN A 181 6.53 -6.92 -5.49
N PRO A 182 7.60 -6.08 -5.47
CA PRO A 182 8.66 -6.20 -4.49
C PRO A 182 8.20 -6.17 -3.03
N GLN A 183 7.05 -5.57 -2.75
CA GLN A 183 6.50 -5.53 -1.39
C GLN A 183 6.08 -6.92 -0.86
N VAL A 184 5.84 -7.90 -1.74
CA VAL A 184 5.61 -9.30 -1.30
C VAL A 184 6.87 -9.95 -0.72
N ASP A 185 8.03 -9.39 -1.04
CA ASP A 185 9.33 -9.74 -0.47
C ASP A 185 9.77 -8.75 0.62
N CYS A 186 8.84 -7.96 1.16
CA CYS A 186 9.11 -6.93 2.16
C CYS A 186 10.06 -5.81 1.69
N ILE A 187 10.18 -5.59 0.39
CA ILE A 187 10.97 -4.51 -0.19
C ILE A 187 10.07 -3.28 -0.34
N PRO A 188 10.35 -2.16 0.33
CA PRO A 188 9.50 -0.97 0.25
C PRO A 188 9.53 -0.34 -1.15
N MET A 189 8.43 0.32 -1.50
CA MET A 189 8.39 1.20 -2.66
C MET A 189 9.42 2.33 -2.51
N THR A 190 9.72 2.99 -3.61
CA THR A 190 10.60 4.18 -3.61
C THR A 190 9.76 5.47 -3.53
N ALA A 191 10.37 6.59 -3.16
CA ALA A 191 9.71 7.88 -3.26
C ALA A 191 9.37 8.20 -4.74
N PRO A 192 8.26 8.93 -5.05
CA PRO A 192 7.33 9.55 -4.11
C PRO A 192 6.32 8.57 -3.51
N SER A 193 6.11 7.39 -4.10
CA SER A 193 5.03 6.46 -3.74
C SER A 193 5.02 6.12 -2.26
N ILE A 194 6.18 5.75 -1.68
CA ILE A 194 6.24 5.40 -0.25
C ILE A 194 5.87 6.58 0.68
N MET A 195 6.10 7.82 0.23
CA MET A 195 5.80 9.04 1.00
C MET A 195 4.29 9.35 1.06
N LEU A 196 3.50 8.65 0.25
CA LEU A 196 2.06 8.86 0.11
C LEU A 196 1.23 7.83 0.90
N TYR A 197 1.88 6.92 1.61
CA TYR A 197 1.20 5.90 2.41
C TYR A 197 0.54 6.49 3.67
N SER A 198 -0.63 5.94 4.03
CA SER A 198 -1.30 6.21 5.30
C SER A 198 -0.61 5.48 6.46
N THR A 199 0.54 5.99 6.84
CA THR A 199 1.42 5.38 7.85
C THR A 199 2.11 6.47 8.68
N VAL A 200 2.77 6.07 9.75
CA VAL A 200 3.54 6.99 10.60
C VAL A 200 4.92 7.22 9.99
N PHE A 201 5.32 8.49 9.96
CA PHE A 201 6.66 8.94 9.61
C PHE A 201 7.28 9.68 10.80
N ASP A 202 8.47 9.27 11.21
CA ASP A 202 9.31 10.02 12.13
C ASP A 202 10.32 10.83 11.32
N VAL A 203 10.28 12.15 11.46
CA VAL A 203 11.20 13.07 10.79
C VAL A 203 12.13 13.68 11.82
N SER A 204 13.41 13.46 11.65
CA SER A 204 14.48 14.14 12.40
C SER A 204 15.20 15.12 11.50
N LEU A 205 15.57 16.27 12.06
CA LEU A 205 16.21 17.35 11.34
C LEU A 205 17.40 17.88 12.15
N THR A 206 18.58 17.87 11.53
CA THR A 206 19.80 18.49 12.03
C THR A 206 20.25 19.58 11.06
N GLN A 207 21.38 20.24 11.34
CA GLN A 207 21.91 21.27 10.45
C GLN A 207 22.33 20.72 9.08
N ASP A 208 22.81 19.49 9.04
CA ASP A 208 23.46 18.86 7.88
C ASP A 208 22.62 17.74 7.23
N ARG A 209 21.52 17.33 7.85
CA ARG A 209 20.64 16.30 7.27
C ARG A 209 19.24 16.28 7.86
N MET A 210 18.30 15.78 7.08
CA MET A 210 17.00 15.27 7.49
C MET A 210 16.99 13.76 7.34
N THR A 211 16.40 13.06 8.32
CA THR A 211 16.13 11.63 8.21
C THR A 211 14.63 11.42 8.31
N ILE A 212 14.06 10.63 7.40
CA ILE A 212 12.64 10.23 7.37
C ILE A 212 12.60 8.73 7.56
N GLU A 213 12.04 8.29 8.67
CA GLU A 213 11.80 6.88 8.96
C GLU A 213 10.31 6.58 8.88
N GLY A 214 9.93 5.69 7.98
CA GLY A 214 8.54 5.29 7.81
C GLY A 214 8.24 3.96 8.50
N GLU A 215 7.03 3.83 9.01
CA GLU A 215 6.55 2.59 9.65
C GLU A 215 6.35 1.46 8.63
N TRP A 216 5.82 1.78 7.43
CA TRP A 216 5.59 0.79 6.40
C TRP A 216 6.90 0.22 5.87
N LEU A 217 7.10 -1.09 6.05
CA LEU A 217 8.33 -1.83 5.69
C LEU A 217 9.63 -1.22 6.26
N ASN A 218 9.52 -0.44 7.35
CA ASN A 218 10.63 0.15 8.09
C ASN A 218 11.65 0.88 7.20
N PHE A 219 11.17 1.61 6.17
CA PHE A 219 12.08 2.32 5.29
C PHE A 219 12.73 3.50 6.01
N GLU A 220 13.96 3.81 5.59
CA GLU A 220 14.69 4.99 5.99
C GLU A 220 15.12 5.77 4.75
N ARG A 221 15.06 7.08 4.83
CA ARG A 221 15.54 8.00 3.80
C ARG A 221 16.32 9.14 4.43
N ILE A 222 17.53 9.39 3.90
CA ILE A 222 18.42 10.47 4.33
C ILE A 222 18.45 11.54 3.25
N VAL A 223 18.20 12.79 3.65
CA VAL A 223 18.35 13.98 2.82
C VAL A 223 19.52 14.79 3.38
N TYR A 224 20.57 14.98 2.59
CA TYR A 224 21.75 15.75 2.97
C TYR A 224 21.51 17.24 2.77
N LEU A 225 21.80 18.04 3.79
CA LEU A 225 21.59 19.50 3.83
C LEU A 225 22.91 20.27 3.86
N ASP A 226 24.03 19.59 3.70
CA ASP A 226 25.39 20.16 3.80
C ASP A 226 25.91 20.71 2.45
N GLY A 227 25.07 20.78 1.43
CA GLY A 227 25.41 21.34 0.12
C GLY A 227 26.26 20.42 -0.76
N ARG A 228 26.36 19.13 -0.41
CA ARG A 228 27.06 18.16 -1.27
C ARG A 228 26.33 17.95 -2.59
N ALA A 229 27.09 17.53 -3.61
CA ALA A 229 26.51 17.06 -4.86
C ALA A 229 26.11 15.58 -4.75
N HIS A 230 25.31 15.11 -5.71
CA HIS A 230 25.08 13.68 -5.87
C HIS A 230 26.39 12.95 -6.20
N PRO A 231 26.60 11.74 -5.63
CA PRO A 231 27.73 10.91 -5.98
C PRO A 231 27.62 10.42 -7.44
N SER A 232 28.67 9.72 -7.89
CA SER A 232 28.61 9.10 -9.22
C SER A 232 27.43 8.13 -9.35
N THR A 233 26.97 7.92 -10.57
CA THR A 233 25.85 7.01 -10.86
C THR A 233 26.12 5.54 -10.55
N SER A 234 27.34 5.19 -10.14
CA SER A 234 27.68 3.85 -9.66
C SER A 234 27.20 3.60 -8.23
N GLU A 235 26.93 4.65 -7.46
CA GLU A 235 26.45 4.59 -6.08
C GLU A 235 24.92 4.77 -6.07
N ARG A 236 24.20 3.68 -6.21
CA ARG A 236 22.73 3.68 -6.25
C ARG A 236 22.17 3.05 -4.98
N SER A 237 21.01 3.53 -4.56
CA SER A 237 20.26 2.93 -3.46
C SER A 237 18.76 2.83 -3.80
N LEU A 238 18.03 2.06 -3.01
CA LEU A 238 16.59 1.90 -3.18
C LEU A 238 15.85 3.25 -3.11
N GLN A 239 16.18 4.09 -2.12
CA GLN A 239 15.57 5.41 -1.94
C GLN A 239 16.32 6.53 -2.66
N GLY A 240 17.30 6.19 -3.49
CA GLY A 240 18.16 7.15 -4.18
C GLY A 240 19.13 7.86 -3.23
N HIS A 241 19.78 8.89 -3.76
CA HIS A 241 20.57 9.84 -2.98
C HIS A 241 19.86 11.19 -3.02
N SER A 242 19.51 11.72 -1.85
CA SER A 242 18.75 12.97 -1.73
C SER A 242 19.62 14.09 -1.19
N VAL A 243 19.59 15.24 -1.84
CA VAL A 243 20.20 16.49 -1.38
C VAL A 243 19.10 17.54 -1.21
N GLY A 244 19.17 18.34 -0.16
CA GLY A 244 18.14 19.33 0.15
C GLY A 244 18.70 20.73 0.28
N SER A 245 17.89 21.72 -0.07
CA SER A 245 18.18 23.13 0.13
C SER A 245 16.92 23.88 0.56
N TRP A 246 17.09 24.94 1.35
CA TRP A 246 15.97 25.74 1.81
C TRP A 246 15.65 26.88 0.85
N GLU A 247 14.39 26.97 0.44
CA GLU A 247 13.80 28.11 -0.25
C GLU A 247 12.80 28.80 0.69
N GLY A 248 13.25 29.74 1.48
CA GLY A 248 12.43 30.32 2.55
C GLY A 248 12.09 29.27 3.62
N GLU A 249 10.81 28.98 3.79
CA GLU A 249 10.31 27.98 4.74
C GLU A 249 10.06 26.59 4.10
N THR A 250 10.34 26.47 2.82
CA THR A 250 10.18 25.21 2.06
C THR A 250 11.51 24.51 1.92
N LEU A 251 11.58 23.24 2.30
CA LEU A 251 12.71 22.36 1.98
C LEU A 251 12.47 21.76 0.59
N VAL A 252 13.38 22.09 -0.33
CA VAL A 252 13.43 21.48 -1.67
C VAL A 252 14.42 20.33 -1.64
N ILE A 253 13.97 19.16 -2.09
CA ILE A 253 14.75 17.92 -2.08
C ILE A 253 14.93 17.47 -3.52
N ASP A 254 16.15 17.31 -3.95
CA ASP A 254 16.53 16.72 -5.23
C ASP A 254 17.04 15.29 -4.98
N THR A 255 16.50 14.30 -5.70
CA THR A 255 16.84 12.90 -5.52
C THR A 255 17.12 12.22 -6.86
N ALA A 256 18.30 11.63 -6.94
CA ALA A 256 18.77 10.85 -8.08
C ALA A 256 19.38 9.53 -7.60
N ASN A 257 19.98 8.78 -8.52
CA ASN A 257 20.70 7.54 -8.23
C ASN A 257 19.84 6.45 -7.56
N PHE A 258 18.59 6.32 -7.97
CA PHE A 258 17.76 5.19 -7.59
C PHE A 258 18.27 3.89 -8.23
N THR A 259 18.13 2.77 -7.54
CA THR A 259 18.22 1.44 -8.17
C THR A 259 16.98 1.19 -9.01
N ASN A 260 17.09 0.34 -10.03
CA ASN A 260 15.90 -0.15 -10.71
C ASN A 260 14.99 -0.89 -9.74
N HIS A 261 13.68 -0.69 -9.86
CA HIS A 261 12.70 -1.28 -8.97
C HIS A 261 11.41 -1.63 -9.71
N GLY A 262 10.87 -2.82 -9.50
CA GLY A 262 9.72 -3.35 -10.25
C GLY A 262 8.41 -2.55 -10.11
N GLY A 263 8.26 -1.80 -9.02
CA GLY A 263 7.14 -0.88 -8.79
C GLY A 263 7.63 0.50 -8.32
N GLY A 264 8.78 0.95 -8.83
CA GLY A 264 9.45 2.13 -8.28
C GLY A 264 8.82 3.47 -8.61
N ASN A 265 8.05 3.58 -9.68
CA ASN A 265 7.33 4.80 -10.02
C ASN A 265 5.90 4.77 -9.49
N ALA A 266 5.20 3.67 -9.78
CA ALA A 266 3.89 3.34 -9.24
C ALA A 266 3.81 1.82 -9.08
N PHE A 267 2.73 1.30 -8.50
CA PHE A 267 2.59 -0.16 -8.29
C PHE A 267 2.82 -0.98 -9.56
N GLU A 268 2.36 -0.48 -10.68
CA GLU A 268 2.36 -1.17 -11.97
C GLU A 268 3.45 -0.65 -12.92
N VAL A 269 4.23 0.34 -12.48
CA VAL A 269 5.25 0.98 -13.32
C VAL A 269 6.61 0.91 -12.65
N PRO A 270 7.53 0.13 -13.23
CA PRO A 270 8.91 0.09 -12.77
C PRO A 270 9.59 1.45 -12.80
N SER A 271 10.67 1.59 -12.04
CA SER A 271 11.59 2.72 -12.18
C SER A 271 12.88 2.30 -12.87
N GLY A 272 13.36 3.18 -13.73
CA GLY A 272 14.64 3.05 -14.43
C GLY A 272 15.80 3.72 -13.71
N ALA A 273 16.98 3.52 -14.28
CA ALA A 273 18.22 4.13 -13.78
C ALA A 273 18.25 5.65 -13.93
N GLY A 274 17.43 6.22 -14.81
CA GLY A 274 17.29 7.66 -15.05
C GLY A 274 16.22 8.34 -14.21
N LYS A 275 15.61 7.63 -13.26
CA LYS A 275 14.62 8.22 -12.36
C LYS A 275 15.22 9.40 -11.59
N HIS A 276 14.49 10.50 -11.60
CA HIS A 276 14.79 11.75 -10.90
C HIS A 276 13.54 12.27 -10.21
N LEU A 277 13.67 12.78 -9.00
CA LEU A 277 12.56 13.25 -8.19
C LEU A 277 12.92 14.56 -7.50
N VAL A 278 12.10 15.58 -7.73
CA VAL A 278 12.18 16.84 -6.99
C VAL A 278 10.97 16.97 -6.09
N GLU A 279 11.19 17.23 -4.82
CA GLU A 279 10.15 17.30 -3.80
C GLU A 279 10.23 18.61 -3.03
N ARG A 280 9.08 19.03 -2.50
CA ARG A 280 8.96 20.26 -1.70
C ARG A 280 8.16 19.94 -0.44
N LEU A 281 8.78 20.16 0.71
CA LEU A 281 8.16 19.99 2.02
C LEU A 281 7.97 21.36 2.67
N THR A 282 6.73 21.70 3.01
CA THR A 282 6.39 22.98 3.63
C THR A 282 5.47 22.77 4.82
N LEU A 283 5.85 23.31 5.98
CA LEU A 283 4.97 23.33 7.15
C LEU A 283 3.79 24.27 6.88
N SER A 284 2.57 23.80 7.15
CA SER A 284 1.38 24.64 7.05
C SER A 284 1.42 25.79 8.06
N ALA A 285 0.79 26.92 7.74
CA ALA A 285 0.77 28.11 8.60
C ALA A 285 0.16 27.86 10.00
N ASP A 286 -0.73 26.86 10.11
CA ASP A 286 -1.33 26.43 11.38
C ASP A 286 -0.47 25.43 12.15
N GLY A 287 0.62 24.94 11.57
CA GLY A 287 1.53 23.95 12.16
C GLY A 287 0.93 22.55 12.32
N LYS A 288 -0.22 22.28 11.69
CA LYS A 288 -0.91 20.98 11.84
C LYS A 288 -0.57 20.00 10.74
N HIS A 289 -0.06 20.48 9.61
CA HIS A 289 0.21 19.67 8.44
C HIS A 289 1.58 19.96 7.84
N LEU A 290 2.12 18.97 7.18
CA LEU A 290 3.27 19.07 6.30
C LEU A 290 2.73 18.84 4.87
N ASN A 291 2.81 19.87 4.04
CA ASN A 291 2.46 19.76 2.63
C ASN A 291 3.64 19.17 1.88
N TYR A 292 3.35 18.22 1.01
CA TYR A 292 4.30 17.47 0.20
C TYR A 292 3.93 17.61 -1.26
N GLU A 293 4.77 18.23 -2.05
CA GLU A 293 4.61 18.36 -3.51
C GLU A 293 5.79 17.68 -4.18
N TRP A 294 5.56 17.09 -5.35
CA TRP A 294 6.62 16.39 -6.05
C TRP A 294 6.50 16.46 -7.57
N VAL A 295 7.64 16.37 -8.23
CA VAL A 295 7.81 16.20 -9.68
C VAL A 295 8.67 14.99 -9.90
N LEU A 296 8.14 14.00 -10.63
CA LEU A 296 8.80 12.75 -10.95
C LEU A 296 9.12 12.68 -12.45
N GLU A 297 10.35 12.41 -12.77
CA GLU A 297 10.85 12.16 -14.11
C GLU A 297 11.45 10.75 -14.17
N ASP A 298 11.11 10.00 -15.20
CA ASP A 298 11.76 8.74 -15.54
C ASP A 298 11.64 8.51 -17.05
N PRO A 299 12.59 9.01 -17.84
CA PRO A 299 12.48 8.99 -19.30
C PRO A 299 12.43 7.59 -19.91
N GLU A 300 12.72 6.55 -19.13
CA GLU A 300 12.57 5.16 -19.56
C GLU A 300 11.11 4.71 -19.57
N TYR A 301 10.32 5.16 -18.59
CA TYR A 301 8.92 4.72 -18.40
C TYR A 301 7.90 5.85 -18.57
N MET A 302 8.30 7.11 -18.50
CA MET A 302 7.44 8.29 -18.62
C MET A 302 7.87 9.18 -19.77
N ALA A 303 6.91 9.57 -20.62
CA ALA A 303 7.13 10.47 -21.73
C ALA A 303 7.26 11.94 -21.31
N GLU A 304 6.63 12.30 -20.19
CA GLU A 304 6.62 13.64 -19.62
C GLU A 304 6.72 13.53 -18.07
N PRO A 305 7.19 14.61 -17.38
CA PRO A 305 7.19 14.64 -15.93
C PRO A 305 5.79 14.46 -15.34
N VAL A 306 5.69 13.71 -14.26
CA VAL A 306 4.46 13.56 -13.48
C VAL A 306 4.56 14.41 -12.22
N VAL A 307 3.51 15.17 -11.95
CA VAL A 307 3.42 16.02 -10.76
C VAL A 307 2.33 15.50 -9.83
N GLY A 308 2.53 15.68 -8.54
CA GLY A 308 1.52 15.32 -7.55
C GLY A 308 1.80 15.98 -6.21
N ASP A 309 0.87 15.77 -5.31
CA ASP A 309 0.94 16.29 -3.95
C ASP A 309 0.43 15.26 -2.95
N GLY A 310 0.73 15.52 -1.70
CA GLY A 310 0.28 14.76 -0.55
C GLY A 310 0.30 15.63 0.70
N ARG A 311 -0.19 15.08 1.80
CA ARG A 311 -0.25 15.81 3.04
C ARG A 311 -0.06 14.88 4.22
N TRP A 312 0.73 15.31 5.20
CA TRP A 312 0.91 14.60 6.45
C TRP A 312 0.36 15.43 7.60
N GLU A 313 -0.36 14.78 8.49
CA GLU A 313 -0.90 15.39 9.69
C GLU A 313 0.08 15.25 10.86
N TYR A 314 0.26 16.32 11.64
CA TYR A 314 1.12 16.29 12.82
C TYR A 314 0.51 15.41 13.92
N ARG A 315 1.19 14.31 14.28
CA ARG A 315 0.64 13.28 15.17
C ARG A 315 1.67 12.82 16.21
N PRO A 316 2.12 13.71 17.10
CA PRO A 316 3.08 13.36 18.15
C PRO A 316 2.52 12.36 19.17
N ASP A 317 1.19 12.17 19.20
CA ASP A 317 0.47 11.21 20.03
C ASP A 317 0.57 9.77 19.54
N LEU A 318 0.86 9.55 18.26
CA LEU A 318 0.99 8.21 17.71
C LEU A 318 2.38 7.63 18.04
N ASN A 319 2.43 6.32 18.24
CA ASN A 319 3.68 5.58 18.30
C ASN A 319 3.96 4.93 16.95
N ARG A 320 5.18 5.11 16.43
CA ARG A 320 5.64 4.33 15.29
C ARG A 320 5.81 2.87 15.76
N GLN A 321 5.13 1.97 15.09
CA GLN A 321 5.20 0.55 15.34
C GLN A 321 6.07 -0.07 14.24
N PRO A 322 7.21 -0.69 14.54
CA PRO A 322 7.97 -1.40 13.52
C PRO A 322 7.08 -2.43 12.82
N LEU A 323 7.05 -2.39 11.50
CA LEU A 323 6.40 -3.41 10.71
C LEU A 323 7.35 -4.59 10.57
N ASP A 324 7.17 -5.59 11.41
CA ASP A 324 7.88 -6.86 11.30
C ASP A 324 7.28 -7.66 10.13
N CYS A 325 7.73 -7.31 8.92
CA CYS A 325 7.23 -7.90 7.69
C CYS A 325 7.76 -9.33 7.53
N ASN A 326 6.85 -10.26 7.28
CA ASN A 326 7.17 -11.65 7.00
C ASN A 326 6.83 -11.99 5.54
N PRO A 327 7.81 -12.34 4.69
CA PRO A 327 7.57 -12.64 3.27
C PRO A 327 6.61 -13.82 3.06
N GLU A 328 6.61 -14.84 3.93
CA GLU A 328 5.68 -15.96 3.85
C GLU A 328 4.23 -15.47 4.00
N VAL A 329 3.97 -14.65 5.02
CA VAL A 329 2.64 -14.05 5.23
C VAL A 329 2.27 -13.10 4.09
N SER A 330 3.24 -12.31 3.64
CA SER A 330 3.04 -11.37 2.53
C SER A 330 2.67 -12.08 1.22
N ARG A 331 3.14 -13.30 1.01
CA ARG A 331 2.88 -14.08 -0.21
C ARG A 331 1.58 -14.89 -0.17
N ARG A 332 0.88 -14.98 0.95
CA ARG A 332 -0.36 -15.78 1.08
C ARG A 332 -1.43 -15.39 0.05
N PHE A 333 -1.54 -14.09 -0.29
CA PHE A 333 -2.50 -13.66 -1.30
C PHE A 333 -2.17 -14.21 -2.71
N ILE A 334 -0.89 -14.45 -3.01
CA ILE A 334 -0.44 -15.02 -4.29
C ILE A 334 -0.97 -16.44 -4.43
N GLU A 335 -0.87 -17.23 -3.38
CA GLU A 335 -1.31 -18.63 -3.37
C GLU A 335 -2.80 -18.75 -3.67
N ARG A 336 -3.59 -17.76 -3.22
CA ARG A 336 -5.04 -17.70 -3.50
C ARG A 336 -5.38 -17.30 -4.94
N MET A 337 -4.52 -16.50 -5.57
CA MET A 337 -4.73 -16.03 -6.94
C MET A 337 -4.27 -17.04 -7.98
N THR A 338 -3.45 -18.01 -7.58
CA THR A 338 -3.01 -19.09 -8.46
C THR A 338 -4.10 -20.15 -8.52
N PRO A 339 -4.68 -20.46 -9.71
CA PRO A 339 -5.66 -21.53 -9.84
C PRO A 339 -5.05 -22.84 -9.27
N GLN A 340 -5.75 -23.49 -8.36
CA GLN A 340 -5.42 -24.84 -7.93
C GLN A 340 -5.71 -25.76 -9.11
N GLU A 341 -4.71 -26.45 -9.65
CA GLU A 341 -4.85 -27.42 -10.74
C GLU A 341 -5.73 -28.62 -10.36
#